data_f8ea3994e97261aaf16ac68119c87cc8
#
_entry.id   f8ea3994e97261aaf16ac68119c87cc8
#
_cell.length_a   1.000
_cell.length_b   1.000
_cell.length_c   1.000
_cell.angle_alpha   90.00
_cell.angle_beta   90.00
_cell.angle_gamma   90.00
#
_symmetry.space_group_name_H-M   'P 1'
#
loop_
_entity.id
_entity.type
_entity.pdbx_description
1 polymer ?
#
loop_
_entity_poly.entity_id
_entity_poly.type
_entity_poly.pdbx_seq_one_letter_code
_entity_poly.pdbx_strand_id
1 'polypeptide(L)'
;MTMNLSTLRTNIRNYSETDSNVLTDTVLNVIIKNVENRIFRSVDSDDTKFYATSDLTPGNRYVTVPNDTRIIRYVQLTNPTTSDQFFLEQVDSSFLAEYFPDPDNSSDYDTPKYYANWDSDNWVVAPTPDVAY
;
A
#
# COMPACT_ATOMS: atom_id res chain seq x y z
N MET A 1 -8.85 2.75 32.38
CA MET A 1 -10.08 2.11 31.84
C MET A 1 -9.81 1.90 30.35
N THR A 2 -9.73 0.67 29.92
CA THR A 2 -9.43 0.35 28.50
C THR A 2 -10.75 0.42 27.71
N MET A 3 -10.86 1.34 26.77
CA MET A 3 -12.02 1.43 25.88
C MET A 3 -11.90 0.33 24.81
N ASN A 4 -12.91 -0.52 24.72
CA ASN A 4 -13.04 -1.52 23.65
C ASN A 4 -14.27 -1.20 22.79
N LEU A 5 -14.44 -1.92 21.67
CA LEU A 5 -15.53 -1.67 20.73
C LEU A 5 -16.93 -1.77 21.39
N SER A 6 -17.12 -2.75 22.28
CA SER A 6 -18.39 -2.92 23.00
C SER A 6 -18.70 -1.75 23.92
N THR A 7 -17.69 -1.30 24.69
CA THR A 7 -17.82 -0.13 25.58
C THR A 7 -18.06 1.13 24.77
N LEU A 8 -17.39 1.30 23.64
CA LEU A 8 -17.59 2.44 22.74
C LEU A 8 -19.03 2.51 22.23
N ARG A 9 -19.58 1.38 21.74
CA ARG A 9 -20.98 1.30 21.28
C ARG A 9 -21.97 1.66 22.39
N THR A 10 -21.76 1.14 23.61
CA THR A 10 -22.60 1.45 24.77
C THR A 10 -22.54 2.93 25.10
N ASN A 11 -21.35 3.51 25.13
CA ASN A 11 -21.18 4.94 25.41
C ASN A 11 -21.82 5.83 24.36
N ILE A 12 -21.73 5.47 23.07
CA ILE A 12 -22.40 6.22 21.99
C ILE A 12 -23.91 6.20 22.18
N ARG A 13 -24.50 5.04 22.47
CA ARG A 13 -25.95 4.94 22.73
C ARG A 13 -26.38 5.76 23.96
N ASN A 14 -25.62 5.66 25.04
CA ASN A 14 -25.91 6.42 26.26
C ASN A 14 -25.83 7.94 26.04
N TYR A 15 -24.82 8.38 25.26
CA TYR A 15 -24.65 9.81 24.94
C TYR A 15 -25.73 10.33 24.00
N SER A 16 -26.16 9.52 23.04
CA SER A 16 -27.22 9.88 22.08
C SER A 16 -28.64 9.62 22.61
N GLU A 17 -28.77 9.09 23.81
CA GLU A 17 -30.06 8.71 24.43
C GLU A 17 -30.91 7.79 23.53
N THR A 18 -30.26 6.88 22.81
CA THR A 18 -30.88 5.93 21.88
C THR A 18 -30.70 4.49 22.33
N ASP A 19 -31.67 3.64 22.00
CA ASP A 19 -31.58 2.23 22.30
C ASP A 19 -30.98 1.41 21.12
N SER A 20 -30.80 0.10 21.33
CA SER A 20 -30.21 -0.80 20.35
C SER A 20 -31.14 -1.09 19.16
N ASN A 21 -32.43 -0.77 19.24
CA ASN A 21 -33.39 -0.96 18.14
C ASN A 21 -33.29 0.18 17.12
N VAL A 22 -32.98 1.40 17.61
CA VAL A 22 -32.81 2.57 16.77
C VAL A 22 -31.38 2.64 16.24
N LEU A 23 -30.39 2.50 17.12
CA LEU A 23 -28.97 2.54 16.76
C LEU A 23 -28.37 1.13 16.87
N THR A 24 -28.60 0.33 15.85
CA THR A 24 -28.12 -1.05 15.81
C THR A 24 -26.60 -1.16 15.76
N ASP A 25 -26.04 -2.30 16.14
CA ASP A 25 -24.59 -2.53 16.06
C ASP A 25 -24.05 -2.39 14.65
N THR A 26 -24.83 -2.79 13.65
CA THR A 26 -24.46 -2.67 12.24
C THR A 26 -24.29 -1.20 11.83
N VAL A 27 -25.26 -0.35 12.20
CA VAL A 27 -25.20 1.09 11.91
C VAL A 27 -24.02 1.73 12.63
N LEU A 28 -23.82 1.40 13.92
CA LEU A 28 -22.68 1.90 14.70
C LEU A 28 -21.34 1.51 14.09
N ASN A 29 -21.19 0.28 13.58
CA ASN A 29 -19.96 -0.16 12.93
C ASN A 29 -19.64 0.66 11.68
N VAL A 30 -20.65 0.98 10.87
CA VAL A 30 -20.47 1.82 9.69
C VAL A 30 -20.03 3.24 10.08
N ILE A 31 -20.66 3.82 11.09
CA ILE A 31 -20.31 5.16 11.59
C ILE A 31 -18.86 5.16 12.13
N ILE A 32 -18.54 4.20 13.00
CA ILE A 32 -17.19 4.07 13.58
C ILE A 32 -16.15 3.92 12.47
N LYS A 33 -16.38 3.04 11.48
CA LYS A 33 -15.47 2.85 10.36
C LYS A 33 -15.26 4.11 9.53
N ASN A 34 -16.32 4.89 9.31
CA ASN A 34 -16.21 6.17 8.60
C ASN A 34 -15.38 7.20 9.38
N VAL A 35 -15.55 7.24 10.71
CA VAL A 35 -14.77 8.13 11.58
C VAL A 35 -13.30 7.69 11.62
N GLU A 36 -13.02 6.39 11.76
CA GLU A 36 -11.66 5.85 11.70
C GLU A 36 -10.97 6.24 10.37
N ASN A 37 -11.64 6.02 9.25
CA ASN A 37 -11.12 6.40 7.93
C ASN A 37 -10.83 7.91 7.83
N ARG A 38 -11.67 8.76 8.46
CA ARG A 38 -11.45 10.21 8.50
C ARG A 38 -10.24 10.57 9.35
N ILE A 39 -10.09 9.93 10.51
CA ILE A 39 -8.93 10.13 11.41
C ILE A 39 -7.65 9.70 10.68
N PHE A 40 -7.62 8.52 10.10
CA PHE A 40 -6.46 8.02 9.35
C PHE A 40 -6.11 8.87 8.13
N ARG A 41 -7.06 9.62 7.58
CA ARG A 41 -6.80 10.59 6.52
C ARG A 41 -6.18 11.89 7.00
N SER A 42 -6.44 12.27 8.24
CA SER A 42 -5.99 13.56 8.79
C SER A 42 -4.74 13.43 9.65
N VAL A 43 -4.47 12.25 10.18
CA VAL A 43 -3.35 12.01 11.10
C VAL A 43 -2.39 10.99 10.48
N ASP A 44 -1.13 11.39 10.30
CA ASP A 44 -0.03 10.48 9.96
C ASP A 44 0.55 9.93 11.27
N SER A 45 0.11 8.74 11.66
CA SER A 45 0.55 8.06 12.88
C SER A 45 1.50 6.93 12.56
N ASP A 46 2.49 6.71 13.42
CA ASP A 46 3.40 5.58 13.31
C ASP A 46 2.69 4.23 13.41
N ASP A 47 1.58 4.16 14.13
CA ASP A 47 0.75 2.95 14.25
C ASP A 47 0.08 2.53 12.92
N THR A 48 0.03 3.44 11.94
CA THR A 48 -0.51 3.16 10.60
C THR A 48 0.54 2.74 9.59
N LYS A 49 1.81 2.72 9.99
CA LYS A 49 2.91 2.25 9.14
C LYS A 49 2.94 0.74 9.10
N PHE A 50 3.05 0.20 7.92
CA PHE A 50 3.28 -1.23 7.72
C PHE A 50 4.32 -1.48 6.64
N TYR A 51 4.93 -2.64 6.71
CA TYR A 51 5.84 -3.13 5.68
C TYR A 51 5.13 -4.24 4.91
N ALA A 52 5.14 -4.13 3.61
CA ALA A 52 4.73 -5.19 2.71
C ALA A 52 5.92 -5.66 1.91
N THR A 53 6.00 -6.94 1.65
CA THR A 53 7.02 -7.55 0.80
C THR A 53 6.34 -8.26 -0.37
N SER A 54 6.98 -8.20 -1.52
CA SER A 54 6.56 -8.91 -2.73
C SER A 54 7.81 -9.32 -3.48
N ASP A 55 7.79 -10.47 -4.11
CA ASP A 55 8.90 -10.96 -4.92
C ASP A 55 8.78 -10.45 -6.36
N LEU A 56 9.89 -10.02 -6.93
CA LEU A 56 10.01 -9.75 -8.36
C LEU A 56 10.42 -11.05 -9.09
N THR A 57 9.74 -11.33 -10.18
CA THR A 57 10.07 -12.46 -11.04
C THR A 57 10.89 -11.97 -12.24
N PRO A 58 11.97 -12.67 -12.63
CA PRO A 58 12.72 -12.32 -13.84
C PRO A 58 11.82 -12.19 -15.06
N GLY A 59 12.01 -11.12 -15.83
CA GLY A 59 11.21 -10.85 -17.03
C GLY A 59 9.80 -10.31 -16.75
N ASN A 60 9.39 -10.15 -15.48
CA ASN A 60 8.12 -9.54 -15.14
C ASN A 60 8.36 -8.21 -14.39
N ARG A 61 7.98 -7.11 -15.02
CA ARG A 61 8.13 -5.77 -14.44
C ARG A 61 6.96 -5.30 -13.59
N TYR A 62 5.90 -6.09 -13.45
CA TYR A 62 4.71 -5.69 -12.69
C TYR A 62 4.78 -6.23 -11.27
N VAL A 63 4.47 -5.36 -10.31
CA VAL A 63 4.46 -5.65 -8.87
C VAL A 63 3.10 -5.29 -8.31
N THR A 64 2.47 -6.23 -7.61
CA THR A 64 1.19 -5.97 -6.96
C THR A 64 1.39 -5.07 -5.74
N VAL A 65 0.56 -4.05 -5.63
CA VAL A 65 0.53 -3.09 -4.53
C VAL A 65 -0.49 -3.54 -3.49
N PRO A 66 -0.20 -3.45 -2.19
CA PRO A 66 -1.21 -3.69 -1.16
C PRO A 66 -2.37 -2.69 -1.27
N ASN A 67 -3.60 -3.20 -1.28
CA ASN A 67 -4.83 -2.40 -1.54
C ASN A 67 -5.06 -1.24 -0.57
N ASP A 68 -4.50 -1.30 0.64
CA ASP A 68 -4.70 -0.27 1.67
C ASP A 68 -3.56 0.78 1.69
N THR A 69 -2.67 0.78 0.69
CA THR A 69 -1.54 1.71 0.61
C THR A 69 -2.03 3.11 0.27
N ARG A 70 -1.75 4.09 1.13
CA ARG A 70 -2.09 5.51 0.92
C ARG A 70 -0.88 6.36 0.55
N ILE A 71 0.19 6.20 1.30
CA ILE A 71 1.42 6.97 1.14
C ILE A 71 2.58 6.00 1.14
N ILE A 72 3.38 6.05 0.11
CA ILE A 72 4.58 5.27 -0.01
C ILE A 72 5.73 6.11 0.52
N ARG A 73 6.46 5.60 1.49
CA ARG A 73 7.64 6.30 2.02
C ARG A 73 8.89 5.95 1.24
N TYR A 74 9.07 4.70 0.94
CA TYR A 74 10.15 4.20 0.10
C TYR A 74 9.82 2.80 -0.42
N VAL A 75 10.43 2.44 -1.52
CA VAL A 75 10.43 1.08 -2.05
C VAL A 75 11.87 0.61 -2.07
N GLN A 76 12.13 -0.52 -1.44
CA GLN A 76 13.45 -1.11 -1.32
C GLN A 76 13.47 -2.45 -2.02
N LEU A 77 14.48 -2.66 -2.83
CA LEU A 77 14.78 -3.91 -3.50
C LEU A 77 15.96 -4.58 -2.79
N THR A 78 15.89 -5.88 -2.58
CA THR A 78 16.98 -6.66 -2.01
C THR A 78 17.38 -7.74 -2.99
N ASN A 79 18.65 -7.76 -3.40
CA ASN A 79 19.18 -8.85 -4.20
C ASN A 79 19.40 -10.08 -3.30
N PRO A 80 18.72 -11.20 -3.52
CA PRO A 80 18.81 -12.36 -2.63
C PRO A 80 20.16 -13.08 -2.70
N THR A 81 20.93 -12.87 -3.76
CA THR A 81 22.24 -13.52 -3.94
C THR A 81 23.35 -12.73 -3.26
N THR A 82 23.35 -11.40 -3.41
CA THR A 82 24.44 -10.55 -2.87
C THR A 82 24.04 -9.87 -1.56
N SER A 83 22.76 -9.89 -1.19
CA SER A 83 22.18 -9.15 -0.07
C SER A 83 22.31 -7.61 -0.20
N ASP A 84 22.62 -7.13 -1.40
CA ASP A 84 22.67 -5.70 -1.67
C ASP A 84 21.26 -5.11 -1.64
N GLN A 85 21.14 -3.90 -1.10
CA GLN A 85 19.89 -3.18 -0.96
C GLN A 85 19.92 -1.93 -1.82
N PHE A 86 18.87 -1.77 -2.62
CA PHE A 86 18.68 -0.62 -3.52
C PHE A 86 17.36 0.06 -3.21
N PHE A 87 17.33 1.39 -3.25
CA PHE A 87 16.08 2.14 -3.17
C PHE A 87 15.64 2.48 -4.58
N LEU A 88 14.36 2.19 -4.88
CA LEU A 88 13.78 2.55 -6.16
C LEU A 88 13.29 3.99 -6.13
N GLU A 89 13.53 4.73 -7.21
CA GLU A 89 13.04 6.08 -7.39
C GLU A 89 11.66 6.07 -8.05
N GLN A 90 10.74 6.84 -7.51
CA GLN A 90 9.42 7.00 -8.12
C GLN A 90 9.50 7.96 -9.30
N VAL A 91 9.02 7.52 -10.45
CA VAL A 91 8.97 8.31 -11.67
C VAL A 91 7.57 8.25 -12.30
N ASP A 92 7.34 9.05 -13.32
CA ASP A 92 6.10 8.98 -14.09
C ASP A 92 6.14 7.81 -15.10
N SER A 93 4.99 7.22 -15.40
CA SER A 93 4.88 6.13 -16.37
C SER A 93 5.32 6.53 -17.78
N SER A 94 5.19 7.81 -18.15
CA SER A 94 5.68 8.34 -19.42
C SER A 94 7.20 8.31 -19.52
N PHE A 95 7.90 8.56 -18.41
CA PHE A 95 9.36 8.42 -18.34
C PHE A 95 9.78 6.98 -18.63
N LEU A 96 9.09 5.99 -18.03
CA LEU A 96 9.43 4.59 -18.29
C LEU A 96 9.18 4.18 -19.74
N ALA A 97 8.10 4.70 -20.35
CA ALA A 97 7.79 4.42 -21.76
C ALA A 97 8.82 5.04 -22.71
N GLU A 98 9.40 6.20 -22.37
CA GLU A 98 10.41 6.87 -23.20
C GLU A 98 11.79 6.24 -23.07
N TYR A 99 12.22 5.93 -21.83
CA TYR A 99 13.58 5.43 -21.58
C TYR A 99 13.71 3.91 -21.66
N PHE A 100 12.62 3.17 -21.50
CA PHE A 100 12.56 1.71 -21.56
C PHE A 100 11.45 1.27 -22.52
N PRO A 101 11.56 1.60 -23.83
CA PRO A 101 10.47 1.41 -24.80
C PRO A 101 10.19 -0.06 -25.11
N ASP A 102 11.18 -0.93 -24.95
CA ASP A 102 11.06 -2.37 -25.22
C ASP A 102 11.31 -3.19 -23.94
N PRO A 103 10.30 -3.28 -23.06
CA PRO A 103 10.44 -3.93 -21.77
C PRO A 103 10.55 -5.45 -21.83
N ASP A 104 10.24 -6.06 -22.99
CA ASP A 104 10.26 -7.51 -23.20
C ASP A 104 11.56 -7.98 -23.82
N ASN A 105 12.46 -7.05 -24.20
CA ASN A 105 13.77 -7.38 -24.72
C ASN A 105 14.70 -7.87 -23.59
N SER A 106 14.96 -9.16 -23.57
CA SER A 106 15.78 -9.78 -22.51
C SER A 106 17.23 -9.26 -22.44
N SER A 107 17.71 -8.60 -23.50
CA SER A 107 19.04 -7.97 -23.51
C SER A 107 19.11 -6.70 -22.66
N ASP A 108 17.95 -6.10 -22.34
CA ASP A 108 17.83 -4.86 -21.58
C ASP A 108 17.40 -5.11 -20.12
N TYR A 109 17.31 -6.39 -19.73
CA TYR A 109 17.00 -6.75 -18.34
C TYR A 109 18.19 -6.42 -17.44
N ASP A 110 17.90 -5.79 -16.32
CA ASP A 110 18.91 -5.37 -15.33
C ASP A 110 18.23 -5.21 -13.96
N THR A 111 19.01 -4.88 -12.96
CA THR A 111 18.52 -4.51 -11.63
C THR A 111 17.59 -3.30 -11.72
N PRO A 112 16.32 -3.41 -11.27
CA PRO A 112 15.40 -2.28 -11.28
C PRO A 112 15.91 -1.10 -10.46
N LYS A 113 15.70 0.12 -10.99
CA LYS A 113 16.10 1.40 -10.35
C LYS A 113 14.92 2.33 -10.15
N TYR A 114 13.90 2.18 -10.97
CA TYR A 114 12.73 3.06 -10.99
C TYR A 114 11.46 2.26 -10.82
N TYR A 115 10.44 2.93 -10.26
CA TYR A 115 9.09 2.41 -10.27
C TYR A 115 8.08 3.52 -10.59
N ALA A 116 6.98 3.14 -11.22
CA ALA A 116 5.86 4.04 -11.52
C ALA A 116 4.53 3.38 -11.20
N ASN A 117 3.53 4.19 -10.94
CA ASN A 117 2.16 3.70 -10.82
C ASN A 117 1.66 3.27 -12.20
N TRP A 118 1.16 2.04 -12.30
CA TRP A 118 0.55 1.53 -13.53
C TRP A 118 -0.98 1.61 -13.45
N ASP A 119 -1.54 1.01 -12.42
CA ASP A 119 -2.95 1.04 -12.10
C ASP A 119 -3.17 1.08 -10.58
N SER A 120 -4.42 0.88 -10.10
CA SER A 120 -4.76 0.90 -8.68
C SER A 120 -4.09 -0.21 -7.87
N ASP A 121 -3.75 -1.32 -8.53
CA ASP A 121 -3.33 -2.56 -7.88
C ASP A 121 -1.89 -2.93 -8.22
N ASN A 122 -1.27 -2.28 -9.22
CA ASN A 122 0.05 -2.62 -9.69
C ASN A 122 0.95 -1.41 -9.91
N TRP A 123 2.20 -1.60 -9.58
CA TRP A 123 3.32 -0.77 -10.04
C TRP A 123 4.05 -1.45 -11.18
N VAL A 124 4.75 -0.65 -11.95
CA VAL A 124 5.70 -1.10 -12.96
C VAL A 124 7.10 -0.66 -12.54
N VAL A 125 8.05 -1.58 -12.62
CA VAL A 125 9.47 -1.30 -12.35
C VAL A 125 10.28 -1.27 -13.64
N ALA A 126 11.39 -0.56 -13.62
CA ALA A 126 12.32 -0.49 -14.76
C ALA A 126 13.78 -0.28 -14.30
N PRO A 127 14.75 -0.88 -15.01
CA PRO A 127 14.62 -1.91 -16.05
C PRO A 127 13.78 -3.12 -15.64
N THR A 128 13.39 -3.96 -16.61
CA THR A 128 12.75 -5.25 -16.31
C THR A 128 13.75 -6.13 -15.53
N PRO A 129 13.31 -6.79 -14.42
CA PRO A 129 14.21 -7.58 -13.58
C PRO A 129 14.92 -8.71 -14.34
N ASP A 130 16.22 -8.80 -14.16
CA ASP A 130 17.08 -9.85 -14.71
C ASP A 130 17.08 -11.12 -13.84
N VAL A 131 16.91 -10.96 -12.54
CA VAL A 131 16.82 -12.04 -11.55
C VAL A 131 15.63 -11.85 -10.63
N ALA A 132 15.36 -12.83 -9.79
CA ALA A 132 14.37 -12.67 -8.72
C ALA A 132 14.93 -11.75 -7.62
N TYR A 133 14.13 -10.81 -7.14
CA TYR A 133 14.45 -9.90 -6.06
C TYR A 133 13.40 -10.00 -4.96
#